data_f03c55171fb1db48c667dee88a0082d3
#
_entry.id   f03c55171fb1db48c667dee88a0082d3
#
_cell.length_a   1.000
_cell.length_b   1.000
_cell.length_c   1.000
_cell.angle_alpha   90.00
_cell.angle_beta   90.00
_cell.angle_gamma   90.00
#
_symmetry.space_group_name_H-M   'P 1'
#
loop_
_entity.id
_entity.type
_entity.pdbx_description
1 polymer ?
#
loop_
_entity_poly.entity_id
_entity_poly.type
_entity_poly.pdbx_seq_one_letter_code
_entity_poly.pdbx_strand_id
1 'polypeptide(L)'
;MFVTTYAKGGQCLVNWAKTKRPKKFGGLGILDLDLFSRALRLRWLWYQWTEPDRPWVGTEPPVDRVDKQLFRASTTVTLGDGQKASFWQSTWLDGKAPMDLYPNLFRLAWRKKQDCQGGTRKPKLD
;
A
#
# COMPACT_ATOMS: atom_id res chain seq x y z
N MET A 1 -10.22 12.13 -18.40
CA MET A 1 -11.63 12.13 -17.94
C MET A 1 -12.32 10.94 -18.58
N PHE A 2 -12.42 9.83 -17.90
CA PHE A 2 -13.13 8.66 -18.42
C PHE A 2 -14.61 8.83 -18.14
N VAL A 3 -15.38 9.11 -19.17
CA VAL A 3 -16.83 9.13 -19.09
C VAL A 3 -17.29 7.68 -19.04
N THR A 4 -17.68 7.23 -17.86
CA THR A 4 -18.32 5.92 -17.70
C THR A 4 -19.75 6.05 -18.25
N THR A 5 -19.92 5.75 -19.52
CA THR A 5 -21.24 5.63 -20.12
C THR A 5 -21.85 4.34 -19.59
N TYR A 6 -22.68 4.44 -18.56
CA TYR A 6 -23.51 3.31 -18.17
C TYR A 6 -24.47 2.99 -19.32
N ALA A 7 -24.24 1.88 -20.00
CA ALA A 7 -25.22 1.35 -20.95
C ALA A 7 -26.50 1.01 -20.19
N LYS A 8 -27.50 1.86 -20.36
CA LYS A 8 -28.83 1.68 -19.78
C LYS A 8 -29.54 0.60 -20.57
N GLY A 9 -29.67 -0.60 -20.01
CA GLY A 9 -30.52 -1.63 -20.58
C GLY A 9 -29.81 -2.91 -21.02
N GLY A 10 -29.46 -3.74 -20.08
CA GLY A 10 -29.16 -5.13 -20.28
C GLY A 10 -29.31 -5.86 -18.94
N GLN A 11 -30.25 -6.80 -18.84
CA GLN A 11 -30.24 -7.73 -17.72
C GLN A 11 -28.98 -8.59 -17.85
N CYS A 12 -27.97 -8.35 -17.01
CA CYS A 12 -26.86 -9.26 -16.91
C CYS A 12 -27.35 -10.57 -16.27
N LEU A 13 -27.59 -11.60 -17.07
CA LEU A 13 -28.02 -12.92 -16.61
C LEU A 13 -26.93 -13.67 -15.85
N VAL A 14 -25.70 -13.19 -15.90
CA VAL A 14 -24.55 -13.81 -15.26
C VAL A 14 -24.33 -13.18 -13.88
N ASN A 15 -24.48 -13.98 -12.84
CA ASN A 15 -24.16 -13.55 -11.48
C ASN A 15 -22.64 -13.61 -11.27
N TRP A 16 -21.98 -12.45 -11.21
CA TRP A 16 -20.54 -12.33 -11.03
C TRP A 16 -20.02 -13.07 -9.79
N ALA A 17 -20.75 -13.00 -8.69
CA ALA A 17 -20.37 -13.70 -7.47
C ALA A 17 -20.38 -15.24 -7.63
N LYS A 18 -21.27 -15.79 -8.47
CA LYS A 18 -21.29 -17.23 -8.78
C LYS A 18 -20.15 -17.61 -9.71
N THR A 19 -19.82 -16.78 -10.70
CA THR A 19 -18.75 -17.07 -11.67
C THR A 19 -17.36 -17.09 -11.03
N LYS A 20 -17.13 -16.30 -10.00
CA LYS A 20 -15.88 -16.28 -9.23
C LYS A 20 -15.67 -17.52 -8.35
N ARG A 21 -16.70 -18.28 -8.05
CA ARG A 21 -16.56 -19.49 -7.23
C ARG A 21 -15.67 -20.53 -7.91
N PRO A 22 -14.89 -21.30 -7.13
CA PRO A 22 -14.14 -22.43 -7.65
C PRO A 22 -15.04 -23.43 -8.40
N LYS A 23 -14.49 -24.06 -9.44
CA LYS A 23 -15.23 -25.05 -10.27
C LYS A 23 -15.89 -26.16 -9.44
N LYS A 24 -15.21 -26.61 -8.37
CA LYS A 24 -15.73 -27.62 -7.43
C LYS A 24 -17.01 -27.20 -6.71
N PHE A 25 -17.32 -25.91 -6.66
CA PHE A 25 -18.53 -25.34 -6.06
C PHE A 25 -19.51 -24.78 -7.11
N GLY A 26 -19.40 -25.23 -8.36
CA GLY A 26 -20.31 -24.85 -9.45
C GLY A 26 -20.04 -23.48 -10.05
N GLY A 27 -18.89 -22.89 -9.82
CA GLY A 27 -18.43 -21.66 -10.45
C GLY A 27 -17.54 -21.92 -11.67
N LEU A 28 -17.12 -20.87 -12.36
CA LEU A 28 -16.16 -20.94 -13.47
C LEU A 28 -14.70 -20.83 -13.00
N GLY A 29 -14.46 -20.50 -11.73
CA GLY A 29 -13.13 -20.29 -11.19
C GLY A 29 -12.41 -19.05 -11.74
N ILE A 30 -13.18 -18.06 -12.18
CA ILE A 30 -12.64 -16.77 -12.64
C ILE A 30 -12.05 -16.03 -11.44
N LEU A 31 -10.84 -15.49 -11.62
CA LEU A 31 -10.19 -14.69 -10.59
C LEU A 31 -11.04 -13.46 -10.25
N ASP A 32 -11.09 -13.12 -8.97
CA ASP A 32 -11.69 -11.87 -8.54
C ASP A 32 -10.81 -10.70 -9.00
N LEU A 33 -11.27 -9.97 -10.01
CA LEU A 33 -10.52 -8.88 -10.62
C LEU A 33 -10.25 -7.74 -9.65
N ASP A 34 -11.14 -7.50 -8.67
CA ASP A 34 -10.95 -6.46 -7.66
C ASP A 34 -9.79 -6.83 -6.73
N LEU A 35 -9.76 -8.07 -6.24
CA LEU A 35 -8.67 -8.58 -5.42
C LEU A 35 -7.36 -8.64 -6.21
N PHE A 36 -7.42 -9.07 -7.46
CA PHE A 36 -6.25 -9.15 -8.32
C PHE A 36 -5.66 -7.76 -8.63
N SER A 37 -6.50 -6.79 -8.97
CA SER A 37 -6.06 -5.42 -9.20
C SER A 37 -5.44 -4.78 -7.94
N ARG A 38 -6.01 -5.08 -6.78
CA ARG A 38 -5.47 -4.64 -5.49
C ARG A 38 -4.09 -5.25 -5.23
N ALA A 39 -3.92 -6.54 -5.46
CA ALA A 39 -2.62 -7.20 -5.33
C ALA A 39 -1.55 -6.58 -6.25
N LEU A 40 -1.92 -6.24 -7.49
CA LEU A 40 -1.02 -5.53 -8.41
C LEU A 40 -0.64 -4.14 -7.91
N ARG A 41 -1.57 -3.40 -7.30
CA ARG A 41 -1.27 -2.09 -6.71
C ARG A 41 -0.32 -2.20 -5.51
N LEU A 42 -0.49 -3.21 -4.65
CA LEU A 42 0.43 -3.47 -3.55
C LEU A 42 1.86 -3.75 -4.01
N ARG A 43 2.03 -4.36 -5.19
CA ARG A 43 3.33 -4.61 -5.81
C ARG A 43 4.11 -3.31 -6.06
N TRP A 44 3.44 -2.20 -6.42
CA TRP A 44 4.07 -0.90 -6.58
C TRP A 44 4.66 -0.38 -5.27
N LEU A 45 3.93 -0.52 -4.15
CA LEU A 45 4.43 -0.15 -2.82
C LEU A 45 5.64 -0.99 -2.42
N TRP A 46 5.62 -2.28 -2.72
CA TRP A 46 6.75 -3.17 -2.47
C TRP A 46 8.00 -2.74 -3.22
N TYR A 47 7.90 -2.49 -4.52
CA TYR A 47 9.04 -2.06 -5.32
C TYR A 47 9.54 -0.67 -4.93
N GLN A 48 8.66 0.26 -4.61
CA GLN A 48 9.05 1.58 -4.12
C GLN A 48 9.91 1.48 -2.86
N TRP A 49 9.64 0.48 -2.03
CA TRP A 49 10.38 0.26 -0.79
C TRP A 49 11.67 -0.53 -1.00
N THR A 50 11.67 -1.57 -1.83
CA THR A 50 12.83 -2.46 -2.03
C THR A 50 13.81 -1.95 -3.08
N GLU A 51 13.33 -1.21 -4.07
CA GLU A 51 14.10 -0.78 -5.22
C GLU A 51 13.97 0.75 -5.44
N PRO A 52 14.59 1.57 -4.56
CA PRO A 52 14.43 3.03 -4.59
C PRO A 52 15.05 3.69 -5.83
N ASP A 53 15.92 3.00 -6.56
CA ASP A 53 16.63 3.52 -7.73
C ASP A 53 15.82 3.41 -9.04
N ARG A 54 14.60 2.86 -8.99
CA ARG A 54 13.75 2.78 -10.18
C ARG A 54 13.29 4.16 -10.64
N PRO A 55 13.24 4.41 -11.97
CA PRO A 55 12.93 5.75 -12.52
C PRO A 55 11.60 6.34 -12.10
N TRP A 56 10.61 5.50 -11.78
CA TRP A 56 9.27 5.93 -11.36
C TRP A 56 9.16 6.19 -9.85
N VAL A 57 10.18 5.83 -9.05
CA VAL A 57 10.20 6.11 -7.62
C VAL A 57 10.30 7.61 -7.40
N GLY A 58 9.40 8.15 -6.58
CA GLY A 58 9.20 9.59 -6.41
C GLY A 58 7.96 10.12 -7.10
N THR A 59 7.36 9.36 -8.04
CA THR A 59 6.01 9.63 -8.53
C THR A 59 4.96 9.04 -7.60
N GLU A 60 3.73 9.55 -7.66
CA GLU A 60 2.64 8.99 -6.86
C GLU A 60 2.16 7.67 -7.48
N PRO A 61 2.31 6.53 -6.77
CA PRO A 61 1.85 5.25 -7.29
C PRO A 61 0.30 5.20 -7.31
N PRO A 62 -0.29 4.42 -8.22
CA PRO A 62 -1.74 4.29 -8.34
C PRO A 62 -2.34 3.41 -7.23
N VAL A 63 -2.18 3.84 -5.98
CA VAL A 63 -2.64 3.14 -4.78
C VAL A 63 -3.54 4.04 -3.94
N ASP A 64 -4.61 3.47 -3.43
CA ASP A 64 -5.52 4.18 -2.55
C ASP A 64 -5.11 4.06 -1.06
N ARG A 65 -5.88 4.71 -0.19
CA ARG A 65 -5.65 4.67 1.27
C ARG A 65 -5.79 3.25 1.83
N VAL A 66 -6.73 2.48 1.32
CA VAL A 66 -7.00 1.10 1.75
C VAL A 66 -5.84 0.18 1.37
N ASP A 67 -5.29 0.36 0.16
CA ASP A 67 -4.11 -0.38 -0.30
C ASP A 67 -2.90 -0.10 0.60
N LYS A 68 -2.67 1.15 0.98
CA LYS A 68 -1.59 1.53 1.91
C LYS A 68 -1.77 0.90 3.30
N GLN A 69 -3.00 0.87 3.82
CA GLN A 69 -3.31 0.23 5.10
C GLN A 69 -3.10 -1.29 5.03
N LEU A 70 -3.58 -1.93 3.95
CA LEU A 70 -3.41 -3.35 3.73
C LEU A 70 -1.92 -3.73 3.60
N PHE A 71 -1.14 -2.93 2.87
CA PHE A 71 0.29 -3.13 2.76
C PHE A 71 0.99 -3.09 4.11
N ARG A 72 0.68 -2.09 4.94
CA ARG A 72 1.22 -1.98 6.31
C ARG A 72 0.83 -3.17 7.18
N ALA A 73 -0.41 -3.64 7.10
CA ALA A 73 -0.88 -4.80 7.85
C ALA A 73 -0.24 -6.12 7.41
N SER A 74 0.17 -6.19 6.13
CA SER A 74 0.75 -7.41 5.52
C SER A 74 2.26 -7.46 5.58
N THR A 75 2.93 -6.35 5.96
CA THR A 75 4.39 -6.26 5.99
C THR A 75 4.91 -6.04 7.40
N THR A 76 5.98 -6.73 7.74
CA THR A 76 6.71 -6.53 8.99
C THR A 76 8.06 -5.92 8.68
N VAL A 77 8.42 -4.87 9.41
CA VAL A 77 9.71 -4.20 9.25
C VAL A 77 10.63 -4.65 10.37
N THR A 78 11.68 -5.38 10.01
CA THR A 78 12.77 -5.68 10.93
C THR A 78 13.83 -4.59 10.80
N LEU A 79 14.15 -3.93 11.91
CA LEU A 79 15.17 -2.89 11.94
C LEU A 79 16.56 -3.53 11.80
N GLY A 80 17.27 -3.17 10.72
CA GLY A 80 18.69 -3.36 10.58
C GLY A 80 19.43 -2.09 11.03
N ASP A 81 20.05 -1.40 10.06
CA ASP A 81 20.75 -0.13 10.30
C ASP A 81 19.81 1.09 10.46
N GLY A 82 18.51 0.91 10.25
CA GLY A 82 17.49 1.95 10.41
C GLY A 82 17.41 3.00 9.30
N GLN A 83 18.26 2.91 8.26
CA GLN A 83 18.32 3.93 7.20
C GLN A 83 17.08 3.97 6.30
N LYS A 84 16.49 2.80 6.05
CA LYS A 84 15.33 2.65 5.17
C LYS A 84 13.99 2.73 5.89
N ALA A 85 13.99 2.63 7.21
CA ALA A 85 12.78 2.64 8.01
C ALA A 85 12.46 4.06 8.51
N SER A 86 11.24 4.53 8.23
CA SER A 86 10.74 5.76 8.81
C SER A 86 10.36 5.54 10.27
N PHE A 87 10.84 6.39 11.17
CA PHE A 87 10.58 6.28 12.60
C PHE A 87 9.08 6.23 12.91
N TRP A 88 8.29 7.14 12.33
CA TRP A 88 6.86 7.24 12.64
C TRP A 88 5.97 6.31 11.84
N GLN A 89 6.35 6.03 10.58
CA GLN A 89 5.43 5.41 9.62
C GLN A 89 5.64 3.91 9.43
N SER A 90 6.86 3.42 9.68
CA SER A 90 7.18 2.00 9.51
C SER A 90 6.73 1.18 10.71
N THR A 91 6.29 -0.05 10.46
CA THR A 91 5.74 -0.98 11.47
C THR A 91 6.85 -1.76 12.19
N TRP A 92 7.84 -1.05 12.74
CA TRP A 92 9.00 -1.67 13.39
C TRP A 92 8.80 -1.96 14.87
N LEU A 93 7.83 -1.33 15.52
CA LEU A 93 7.56 -1.53 16.94
C LEU A 93 6.50 -2.62 17.12
N ASP A 94 6.93 -3.86 17.28
CA ASP A 94 6.05 -5.03 17.41
C ASP A 94 4.96 -5.13 16.32
N GLY A 95 5.36 -4.84 15.06
CA GLY A 95 4.45 -4.85 13.92
C GLY A 95 3.48 -3.67 13.86
N LYS A 96 3.67 -2.64 14.68
CA LYS A 96 2.87 -1.42 14.70
C LYS A 96 3.72 -0.20 14.40
N ALA A 97 3.11 0.80 13.77
CA ALA A 97 3.78 2.07 13.53
C ALA A 97 3.63 2.99 14.75
N PRO A 98 4.70 3.68 15.20
CA PRO A 98 4.61 4.60 16.34
C PRO A 98 3.55 5.69 16.18
N MET A 99 3.27 6.14 14.96
CA MET A 99 2.22 7.13 14.72
C MET A 99 0.81 6.61 15.05
N ASP A 100 0.59 5.31 14.92
CA ASP A 100 -0.71 4.67 15.22
C ASP A 100 -0.86 4.41 16.72
N LEU A 101 0.24 4.10 17.41
CA LEU A 101 0.27 3.89 18.85
C LEU A 101 0.20 5.21 19.63
N TYR A 102 0.87 6.25 19.13
CA TYR A 102 1.01 7.53 19.82
C TYR A 102 0.65 8.70 18.90
N PRO A 103 -0.62 8.84 18.47
CA PRO A 103 -1.05 9.86 17.51
C PRO A 103 -0.84 11.29 18.03
N ASN A 104 -0.95 11.50 19.35
CA ASN A 104 -0.73 12.81 19.95
C ASN A 104 0.75 13.23 19.88
N LEU A 105 1.67 12.30 20.12
CA LEU A 105 3.11 12.55 19.99
C LEU A 105 3.49 12.79 18.53
N PHE A 106 2.92 12.02 17.61
CA PHE A 106 3.13 12.23 16.17
C PHE A 106 2.68 13.62 15.71
N ARG A 107 1.54 14.10 16.24
CA ARG A 107 1.03 15.45 15.92
C ARG A 107 1.98 16.55 16.39
N LEU A 108 2.61 16.38 17.56
CA LEU A 108 3.57 17.32 18.13
C LEU A 108 4.97 17.20 17.55
N ALA A 109 5.26 16.09 16.86
CA ALA A 109 6.60 15.84 16.32
C ALA A 109 7.01 16.87 15.28
N TRP A 110 8.15 17.50 15.51
CA TRP A 110 8.77 18.47 14.58
C TRP A 110 9.21 17.80 13.28
N ARG A 111 9.80 16.60 13.37
CA ARG A 111 10.34 15.84 12.23
C ARG A 111 9.50 14.58 11.95
N LYS A 112 8.45 14.74 11.16
CA LYS A 112 7.54 13.62 10.81
C LYS A 112 8.15 12.62 9.82
N LYS A 113 9.19 13.00 9.08
CA LYS A 113 9.90 12.16 8.08
C LYS A 113 11.31 11.79 8.56
N GLN A 114 11.46 11.43 9.82
CA GLN A 114 12.73 11.00 10.38
C GLN A 114 12.95 9.51 10.18
N ASP A 115 14.17 9.12 9.82
CA ASP A 115 14.61 7.73 9.76
C ASP A 115 14.90 7.18 11.15
N CYS A 116 14.82 5.86 11.35
CA CYS A 116 15.06 5.23 12.65
C CYS A 116 16.51 5.38 13.14
N GLN A 117 17.46 5.62 12.25
CA GLN A 117 18.87 5.81 12.60
C GLN A 117 19.16 7.13 13.32
N GLY A 118 18.18 8.06 13.40
CA GLY A 118 18.36 9.35 14.09
C GLY A 118 19.41 10.27 13.47
N GLY A 119 20.00 9.88 12.36
CA GLY A 119 21.00 10.63 11.64
C GLY A 119 20.38 11.84 10.94
N THR A 120 20.86 13.01 11.28
CA THR A 120 20.59 14.25 10.56
C THR A 120 21.11 14.08 9.13
N ARG A 121 20.24 13.81 8.15
CA ARG A 121 20.60 14.12 6.77
C ARG A 121 20.84 15.63 6.72
N LYS A 122 22.10 16.02 6.68
CA LYS A 122 22.46 17.40 6.36
C LYS A 122 21.78 17.73 5.02
N PRO A 123 21.07 18.87 4.91
CA PRO A 123 20.60 19.31 3.60
C PRO A 123 21.85 19.41 2.72
N LYS A 124 21.82 18.75 1.55
CA LYS A 124 22.77 19.06 0.50
C LYS A 124 22.49 20.50 0.11
N LEU A 125 23.39 21.39 0.50
CA LEU A 125 23.51 22.71 -0.09
C LEU A 125 24.11 22.48 -1.48
N ASP A 126 23.29 22.65 -2.51
CA ASP A 126 23.77 22.89 -3.86
C ASP A 126 24.30 24.31 -3.95
#